data_00f34349dac79652d53194638fd14be6
#
_entry.id   00f34349dac79652d53194638fd14be6
#
_cell.length_a   1.000
_cell.length_b   1.000
_cell.length_c   1.000
_cell.angle_alpha   90.00
_cell.angle_beta   90.00
_cell.angle_gamma   90.00
#
_symmetry.space_group_name_H-M   'P 1'
#
loop_
_entity.id
_entity.type
_entity.pdbx_description
1 polymer ?
#
loop_
_entity_poly.entity_id
_entity_poly.type
_entity_poly.pdbx_seq_one_letter_code
_entity_poly.pdbx_strand_id
1 'polypeptide(L)'
;MTESHQLVQKLWNYCNILRDDGLSYGDYVEQLTYLLFLKMDDERTKPPYNKKSDIPKKYNWESLLTKEGSDLEAYYIELLNELGKEEGIIGVIFRKAQNKIQDPAKLRRLIVDLINKENWLNLEADVKGDAYEGLLEKNAADVKGGAGQYFTPRPLINAIVKVMKPEPGMKIHDPACGTGGFLLSTYNYIRDNYKLDRDQNLELKHDTLTGNDIVPMVARLCVMNLYLHGVNGEKSPISLEDSLKKNPGAIYDMILTNPPFGKKSSETIVTEEGETSKQSLTVIRDDFWTETSNKQLNFLQHVRSILKTTGKAAIVLPDNVLFEGGAGEIIRKKLMETCDLHTILRLPTGIFYAQGVKANVLFFDKREASQQVQTSKIWIYDLRTNKHFTLKENTLKETDLDDFVECFNPENRHNRKESERFKCFTYEEIIKRDKTNLDIFWLKDENLDDLDKLPNPEVIAEEIVDDLGNALEQLKEIQGDLK
;
A
#
# COMPACT_ATOMS: atom_id res chain seq x y z
N MET A 1 -27.17 10.76 3.26
CA MET A 1 -25.76 10.85 2.84
C MET A 1 -25.01 11.40 4.02
N THR A 2 -23.90 10.79 4.41
CA THR A 2 -23.03 11.29 5.48
C THR A 2 -22.35 12.59 5.04
N GLU A 3 -21.94 13.43 5.99
CA GLU A 3 -21.20 14.68 5.75
C GLU A 3 -19.93 14.43 4.90
N SER A 4 -19.21 13.36 5.20
CA SER A 4 -18.08 12.86 4.44
C SER A 4 -18.44 12.63 2.96
N HIS A 5 -19.56 11.96 2.67
CA HIS A 5 -19.97 11.67 1.30
C HIS A 5 -20.33 12.93 0.49
N GLN A 6 -20.92 13.94 1.13
CA GLN A 6 -21.20 15.23 0.48
C GLN A 6 -19.91 15.99 0.16
N LEU A 7 -18.92 15.96 1.07
CA LEU A 7 -17.62 16.57 0.85
C LEU A 7 -16.86 15.89 -0.30
N VAL A 8 -16.84 14.55 -0.34
CA VAL A 8 -16.26 13.77 -1.46
C VAL A 8 -16.90 14.19 -2.78
N GLN A 9 -18.23 14.26 -2.83
CA GLN A 9 -18.92 14.62 -4.07
C GLN A 9 -18.59 16.05 -4.52
N LYS A 10 -18.49 17.00 -3.58
CA LYS A 10 -18.10 18.38 -3.87
C LYS A 10 -16.69 18.47 -4.43
N LEU A 11 -15.72 17.81 -3.79
CA LEU A 11 -14.33 17.73 -4.25
C LEU A 11 -14.26 17.09 -5.64
N TRP A 12 -15.04 16.04 -5.86
CA TRP A 12 -15.06 15.32 -7.12
C TRP A 12 -15.67 16.14 -8.28
N ASN A 13 -16.68 16.95 -8.02
CA ASN A 13 -17.25 17.84 -9.03
C ASN A 13 -16.22 18.86 -9.54
N TYR A 14 -15.36 19.39 -8.66
CA TYR A 14 -14.25 20.26 -9.08
C TYR A 14 -13.19 19.51 -9.89
N CYS A 15 -12.94 18.25 -9.55
CA CYS A 15 -12.06 17.40 -10.35
C CYS A 15 -12.53 17.28 -11.80
N ASN A 16 -13.84 17.06 -12.02
CA ASN A 16 -14.40 16.96 -13.36
C ASN A 16 -14.22 18.27 -14.16
N ILE A 17 -14.35 19.42 -13.52
CA ILE A 17 -14.13 20.72 -14.19
C ILE A 17 -12.67 20.87 -14.67
N LEU A 18 -11.69 20.42 -13.88
CA LEU A 18 -10.28 20.51 -14.23
C LEU A 18 -9.86 19.41 -15.23
N ARG A 19 -10.55 18.29 -15.24
CA ARG A 19 -10.33 17.22 -16.21
C ARG A 19 -10.61 17.64 -17.65
N ASP A 20 -11.60 18.50 -17.87
CA ASP A 20 -11.91 19.05 -19.19
C ASP A 20 -10.75 19.82 -19.79
N ASP A 21 -9.78 20.26 -18.96
CA ASP A 21 -8.51 20.88 -19.38
C ASP A 21 -7.36 19.86 -19.55
N GLY A 22 -7.66 18.58 -19.48
CA GLY A 22 -6.64 17.51 -19.63
C GLY A 22 -5.90 17.14 -18.34
N LEU A 23 -6.33 17.66 -17.16
CA LEU A 23 -5.75 17.27 -15.88
C LEU A 23 -6.14 15.83 -15.53
N SER A 24 -5.17 14.98 -15.20
CA SER A 24 -5.46 13.65 -14.71
C SER A 24 -6.04 13.67 -13.29
N TYR A 25 -6.75 12.62 -12.89
CA TYR A 25 -7.24 12.49 -11.51
C TYR A 25 -6.11 12.51 -10.49
N GLY A 26 -4.99 11.88 -10.80
CA GLY A 26 -3.80 11.88 -9.96
C GLY A 26 -3.23 13.27 -9.76
N ASP A 27 -3.09 14.04 -10.84
CA ASP A 27 -2.63 15.43 -10.77
C ASP A 27 -3.59 16.29 -9.95
N TYR A 28 -4.92 16.10 -10.11
CA TYR A 28 -5.90 16.83 -9.30
C TYR A 28 -5.77 16.54 -7.80
N VAL A 29 -5.70 15.27 -7.42
CA VAL A 29 -5.54 14.89 -6.00
C VAL A 29 -4.23 15.42 -5.45
N GLU A 30 -3.19 15.46 -6.25
CA GLU A 30 -1.91 16.08 -5.89
C GLU A 30 -2.03 17.58 -5.65
N GLN A 31 -2.67 18.33 -6.55
CA GLN A 31 -2.91 19.78 -6.39
C GLN A 31 -3.79 20.08 -5.16
N LEU A 32 -4.82 19.26 -4.97
CA LEU A 32 -5.68 19.34 -3.79
C LEU A 32 -4.89 19.15 -2.49
N THR A 33 -3.96 18.19 -2.48
CA THR A 33 -3.09 17.90 -1.33
C THR A 33 -2.29 19.13 -0.89
N TYR A 34 -1.68 19.85 -1.84
CA TYR A 34 -0.92 21.07 -1.54
C TYR A 34 -1.80 22.15 -0.91
N LEU A 35 -2.96 22.40 -1.51
CA LEU A 35 -3.87 23.45 -1.06
C LEU A 35 -4.51 23.13 0.29
N LEU A 36 -4.89 21.87 0.51
CA LEU A 36 -5.43 21.41 1.80
C LEU A 36 -4.41 21.58 2.92
N PHE A 37 -3.16 21.19 2.68
CA PHE A 37 -2.11 21.32 3.69
C PHE A 37 -1.90 22.79 4.08
N LEU A 38 -1.78 23.68 3.09
CA LEU A 38 -1.63 25.13 3.33
C LEU A 38 -2.80 25.73 4.10
N LYS A 39 -4.02 25.35 3.75
CA LYS A 39 -5.24 25.82 4.43
C LYS A 39 -5.32 25.32 5.87
N MET A 40 -5.02 24.05 6.11
CA MET A 40 -5.05 23.49 7.47
C MET A 40 -3.95 24.06 8.36
N ASP A 41 -2.77 24.35 7.80
CA ASP A 41 -1.73 25.04 8.55
C ASP A 41 -2.18 26.45 8.95
N ASP A 42 -2.79 27.21 8.04
CA ASP A 42 -3.37 28.52 8.33
C ASP A 42 -4.43 28.44 9.45
N GLU A 43 -5.35 27.49 9.39
CA GLU A 43 -6.35 27.28 10.43
C GLU A 43 -5.73 26.95 11.79
N ARG A 44 -4.65 26.17 11.83
CA ARG A 44 -3.91 25.85 13.07
C ARG A 44 -3.33 27.09 13.75
N THR A 45 -3.01 28.14 13.01
CA THR A 45 -2.46 29.37 13.58
C THR A 45 -3.52 30.23 14.26
N LYS A 46 -4.80 30.01 13.97
CA LYS A 46 -5.95 30.78 14.44
C LYS A 46 -6.58 30.19 15.71
N PRO A 47 -7.37 30.97 16.47
CA PRO A 47 -8.14 30.42 17.59
C PRO A 47 -9.08 29.28 17.15
N PRO A 48 -9.28 28.26 17.96
CA PRO A 48 -8.76 28.07 19.32
C PRO A 48 -7.36 27.49 19.41
N TYR A 49 -6.74 27.10 18.31
CA TYR A 49 -5.49 26.32 18.29
C TYR A 49 -4.26 27.15 18.60
N ASN A 50 -4.13 28.34 18.01
CA ASN A 50 -3.04 29.30 18.19
C ASN A 50 -1.63 28.68 18.11
N LYS A 51 -1.43 27.69 17.21
CA LYS A 51 -0.14 27.03 17.00
C LYS A 51 0.74 27.87 16.08
N LYS A 52 2.05 27.78 16.26
CA LYS A 52 3.01 28.39 15.34
C LYS A 52 2.96 27.61 14.01
N SER A 53 2.93 28.35 12.90
CA SER A 53 3.12 27.77 11.58
C SER A 53 4.61 27.50 11.32
N ASP A 54 4.89 26.37 10.68
CA ASP A 54 6.21 26.04 10.14
C ASP A 54 6.38 26.56 8.71
N ILE A 55 5.30 27.08 8.08
CA ILE A 55 5.33 27.68 6.75
C ILE A 55 5.79 29.14 6.86
N PRO A 56 6.79 29.57 6.05
CA PRO A 56 7.20 30.96 6.00
C PRO A 56 6.03 31.90 5.66
N LYS A 57 5.93 33.07 6.38
CA LYS A 57 4.83 34.01 6.20
C LYS A 57 4.61 34.45 4.74
N LYS A 58 5.70 34.51 3.96
CA LYS A 58 5.64 34.85 2.53
C LYS A 58 4.81 33.84 1.73
N TYR A 59 4.74 32.58 2.16
CA TYR A 59 4.12 31.46 1.44
C TYR A 59 2.89 30.87 2.17
N ASN A 60 2.34 31.59 3.14
CA ASN A 60 1.16 31.16 3.87
C ASN A 60 -0.14 31.29 3.04
N TRP A 61 -1.21 30.71 3.55
CA TRP A 61 -2.53 30.73 2.91
C TRP A 61 -3.07 32.15 2.66
N GLU A 62 -2.90 33.08 3.62
CA GLU A 62 -3.36 34.47 3.49
C GLU A 62 -2.67 35.18 2.33
N SER A 63 -1.36 35.00 2.18
CA SER A 63 -0.60 35.54 1.05
C SER A 63 -1.09 35.00 -0.29
N LEU A 64 -1.44 33.70 -0.35
CA LEU A 64 -2.00 33.05 -1.54
C LEU A 64 -3.36 33.65 -1.92
N LEU A 65 -4.23 33.95 -0.95
CA LEU A 65 -5.55 34.53 -1.16
C LEU A 65 -5.50 35.95 -1.75
N THR A 66 -4.39 36.69 -1.57
CA THR A 66 -4.23 38.08 -2.10
C THR A 66 -3.88 38.09 -3.59
N LYS A 67 -3.56 36.95 -4.21
CA LYS A 67 -3.08 36.89 -5.60
C LYS A 67 -4.18 36.56 -6.58
N GLU A 68 -4.09 37.09 -7.80
CA GLU A 68 -5.06 36.86 -8.87
C GLU A 68 -4.38 36.79 -10.24
N GLY A 69 -5.05 36.20 -11.22
CA GLY A 69 -4.57 36.07 -12.59
C GLY A 69 -3.16 35.45 -12.70
N SER A 70 -2.32 36.03 -13.57
CA SER A 70 -0.94 35.57 -13.79
C SER A 70 -0.05 35.70 -12.54
N ASP A 71 -0.34 36.68 -11.66
CA ASP A 71 0.40 36.80 -10.41
C ASP A 71 0.12 35.67 -9.44
N LEU A 72 -1.09 35.14 -9.45
CA LEU A 72 -1.43 33.92 -8.68
C LEU A 72 -0.66 32.72 -9.17
N GLU A 73 -0.61 32.51 -10.48
CA GLU A 73 0.11 31.39 -11.08
C GLU A 73 1.62 31.44 -10.75
N ALA A 74 2.25 32.58 -11.02
CA ALA A 74 3.68 32.80 -10.75
C ALA A 74 4.01 32.60 -9.26
N TYR A 75 3.19 33.19 -8.39
CA TYR A 75 3.36 33.07 -6.94
C TYR A 75 3.17 31.62 -6.47
N TYR A 76 2.17 30.87 -6.99
CA TYR A 76 1.92 29.49 -6.62
C TYR A 76 3.07 28.57 -7.03
N ILE A 77 3.64 28.78 -8.23
CA ILE A 77 4.84 28.06 -8.69
C ILE A 77 6.03 28.35 -7.74
N GLU A 78 6.26 29.60 -7.38
CA GLU A 78 7.33 29.97 -6.43
C GLU A 78 7.11 29.33 -5.07
N LEU A 79 5.89 29.39 -4.53
CA LEU A 79 5.50 28.78 -3.26
C LEU A 79 5.80 27.28 -3.22
N LEU A 80 5.36 26.53 -4.25
CA LEU A 80 5.60 25.08 -4.34
C LEU A 80 7.09 24.75 -4.35
N ASN A 81 7.87 25.53 -5.10
CA ASN A 81 9.32 25.33 -5.21
C ASN A 81 10.05 25.62 -3.89
N GLU A 82 9.67 26.67 -3.20
CA GLU A 82 10.33 27.06 -1.94
C GLU A 82 9.98 26.10 -0.80
N LEU A 83 8.70 25.73 -0.65
CA LEU A 83 8.29 24.75 0.35
C LEU A 83 8.88 23.35 0.09
N GLY A 84 9.16 23.01 -1.17
CA GLY A 84 9.84 21.77 -1.52
C GLY A 84 11.29 21.65 -1.04
N LYS A 85 11.91 22.74 -0.57
CA LYS A 85 13.26 22.77 0.00
C LYS A 85 13.27 22.54 1.52
N GLU A 86 12.11 22.67 2.16
CA GLU A 86 11.97 22.49 3.61
C GLU A 86 12.18 21.03 4.02
N GLU A 87 12.41 20.81 5.31
CA GLU A 87 12.54 19.48 5.93
C GLU A 87 11.18 19.01 6.51
N GLY A 88 11.17 17.78 7.04
CA GLY A 88 10.00 17.22 7.72
C GLY A 88 8.81 16.97 6.79
N ILE A 89 7.61 17.12 7.32
CA ILE A 89 6.34 16.88 6.60
C ILE A 89 6.21 17.81 5.40
N ILE A 90 6.57 19.10 5.55
CA ILE A 90 6.49 20.09 4.47
C ILE A 90 7.35 19.65 3.29
N GLY A 91 8.61 19.27 3.56
CA GLY A 91 9.51 18.82 2.51
C GLY A 91 9.03 17.56 1.80
N VAL A 92 8.38 16.63 2.49
CA VAL A 92 7.83 15.44 1.83
C VAL A 92 6.62 15.81 0.96
N ILE A 93 5.72 16.67 1.45
CA ILE A 93 4.53 17.09 0.69
C ILE A 93 4.91 17.90 -0.55
N PHE A 94 5.82 18.87 -0.43
CA PHE A 94 6.11 19.82 -1.51
C PHE A 94 7.36 19.47 -2.36
N ARG A 95 8.14 18.44 -2.03
CA ARG A 95 9.34 18.08 -2.79
C ARG A 95 9.01 17.74 -4.25
N LYS A 96 9.64 18.49 -5.18
CA LYS A 96 9.35 18.40 -6.63
C LYS A 96 7.89 18.65 -6.99
N ALA A 97 7.16 19.41 -6.14
CA ALA A 97 5.80 19.83 -6.45
C ALA A 97 5.77 20.74 -7.67
N GLN A 98 4.76 20.58 -8.52
CA GLN A 98 4.57 21.38 -9.72
C GLN A 98 3.12 21.82 -9.82
N ASN A 99 2.90 23.08 -10.26
CA ASN A 99 1.56 23.51 -10.65
C ASN A 99 1.15 22.79 -11.95
N LYS A 100 0.04 22.07 -11.91
CA LYS A 100 -0.56 21.39 -13.08
C LYS A 100 -1.81 22.10 -13.60
N ILE A 101 -2.33 23.09 -12.85
CA ILE A 101 -3.52 23.85 -13.23
C ILE A 101 -3.05 25.05 -14.04
N GLN A 102 -3.22 24.97 -15.36
CA GLN A 102 -2.72 26.00 -16.29
C GLN A 102 -3.58 27.26 -16.32
N ASP A 103 -4.89 27.16 -16.03
CA ASP A 103 -5.79 28.29 -15.99
C ASP A 103 -5.80 28.95 -14.59
N PRO A 104 -5.26 30.18 -14.43
CA PRO A 104 -5.26 30.87 -13.15
C PRO A 104 -6.64 31.13 -12.57
N ALA A 105 -7.68 31.27 -13.42
CA ALA A 105 -9.04 31.49 -12.96
C ALA A 105 -9.61 30.21 -12.32
N LYS A 106 -9.30 29.02 -12.87
CA LYS A 106 -9.67 27.73 -12.26
C LYS A 106 -8.90 27.47 -10.98
N LEU A 107 -7.60 27.78 -10.94
CA LEU A 107 -6.81 27.70 -9.71
C LEU A 107 -7.42 28.63 -8.63
N ARG A 108 -7.79 29.85 -8.98
CA ARG A 108 -8.43 30.79 -8.06
C ARG A 108 -9.75 30.24 -7.51
N ARG A 109 -10.59 29.66 -8.36
CA ARG A 109 -11.85 29.03 -7.95
C ARG A 109 -11.62 27.85 -7.00
N LEU A 110 -10.65 26.98 -7.28
CA LEU A 110 -10.29 25.87 -6.40
C LEU A 110 -9.89 26.39 -5.01
N ILE A 111 -9.06 27.41 -4.95
CA ILE A 111 -8.62 28.04 -3.70
C ILE A 111 -9.76 28.68 -2.95
N VAL A 112 -10.53 29.60 -3.60
CA VAL A 112 -11.49 30.48 -2.94
C VAL A 112 -12.86 29.83 -2.78
N ASP A 113 -13.37 29.16 -3.84
CA ASP A 113 -14.73 28.66 -3.88
C ASP A 113 -14.89 27.26 -3.30
N LEU A 114 -13.81 26.50 -3.23
CA LEU A 114 -13.80 25.17 -2.65
C LEU A 114 -13.05 25.14 -1.31
N ILE A 115 -11.72 25.28 -1.34
CA ILE A 115 -10.87 25.01 -0.18
C ILE A 115 -11.11 26.02 0.93
N ASN A 116 -11.20 27.32 0.60
CA ASN A 116 -11.33 28.39 1.60
C ASN A 116 -12.73 28.45 2.25
N LYS A 117 -13.75 27.89 1.62
CA LYS A 117 -15.11 27.89 2.17
C LYS A 117 -15.34 26.88 3.30
N GLU A 118 -14.50 25.87 3.38
CA GLU A 118 -14.59 24.86 4.43
C GLU A 118 -13.64 25.18 5.59
N ASN A 119 -14.03 24.76 6.79
CA ASN A 119 -13.16 24.79 7.96
C ASN A 119 -12.66 23.36 8.24
N TRP A 120 -11.51 23.03 7.66
CA TRP A 120 -10.96 21.67 7.64
C TRP A 120 -10.57 21.14 9.02
N LEU A 121 -10.13 22.00 9.93
CA LEU A 121 -9.77 21.57 11.29
C LEU A 121 -10.97 21.29 12.17
N ASN A 122 -12.11 21.95 11.92
CA ASN A 122 -13.33 21.72 12.68
C ASN A 122 -14.09 20.46 12.22
N LEU A 123 -13.81 19.97 11.01
CA LEU A 123 -14.31 18.66 10.59
C LEU A 123 -13.68 17.57 11.46
N GLU A 124 -14.47 16.61 11.87
CA GLU A 124 -13.94 15.42 12.55
C GLU A 124 -12.84 14.76 11.70
N ALA A 125 -11.82 14.19 12.35
CA ALA A 125 -10.69 13.57 11.66
C ALA A 125 -11.17 12.49 10.69
N ASP A 126 -12.17 11.71 11.11
CA ASP A 126 -12.72 10.65 10.29
C ASP A 126 -13.44 11.20 9.04
N VAL A 127 -14.20 12.32 9.15
CA VAL A 127 -14.92 12.92 8.01
C VAL A 127 -13.97 13.40 6.91
N LYS A 128 -12.93 14.19 7.27
CA LYS A 128 -11.98 14.71 6.28
C LYS A 128 -11.03 13.65 5.73
N GLY A 129 -10.63 12.71 6.59
CA GLY A 129 -9.81 11.58 6.20
C GLY A 129 -10.55 10.65 5.24
N ASP A 130 -11.77 10.25 5.56
CA ASP A 130 -12.61 9.42 4.69
C ASP A 130 -12.90 10.11 3.36
N ALA A 131 -13.10 11.45 3.37
CA ALA A 131 -13.28 12.22 2.14
C ALA A 131 -12.04 12.14 1.24
N TYR A 132 -10.85 12.26 1.82
CA TYR A 132 -9.60 12.16 1.09
C TYR A 132 -9.33 10.72 0.60
N GLU A 133 -9.58 9.71 1.43
CA GLU A 133 -9.49 8.31 1.02
C GLU A 133 -10.45 7.99 -0.13
N GLY A 134 -11.69 8.47 -0.07
CA GLY A 134 -12.64 8.30 -1.18
C GLY A 134 -12.17 8.91 -2.50
N LEU A 135 -11.38 9.99 -2.46
CA LEU A 135 -10.70 10.52 -3.65
C LEU A 135 -9.56 9.61 -4.14
N LEU A 136 -8.77 9.07 -3.20
CA LEU A 136 -7.69 8.12 -3.54
C LEU A 136 -8.24 6.84 -4.17
N GLU A 137 -9.33 6.30 -3.64
CA GLU A 137 -10.03 5.13 -4.20
C GLU A 137 -10.54 5.38 -5.61
N LYS A 138 -11.21 6.53 -5.83
CA LYS A 138 -11.68 6.92 -7.15
C LYS A 138 -10.53 7.09 -8.14
N ASN A 139 -9.43 7.73 -7.72
CA ASN A 139 -8.22 7.84 -8.53
C ASN A 139 -7.66 6.47 -8.92
N ALA A 140 -7.59 5.54 -7.97
CA ALA A 140 -7.12 4.18 -8.23
C ALA A 140 -8.01 3.43 -9.24
N ALA A 141 -9.34 3.64 -9.18
CA ALA A 141 -10.31 3.02 -10.09
C ALA A 141 -10.21 3.52 -11.54
N ASP A 142 -9.84 4.79 -11.74
CA ASP A 142 -9.84 5.43 -13.06
C ASP A 142 -8.51 5.28 -13.82
N VAL A 143 -7.40 4.97 -13.14
CA VAL A 143 -6.09 4.83 -13.77
C VAL A 143 -5.89 3.41 -14.28
N LYS A 144 -6.27 3.15 -15.53
CA LYS A 144 -5.90 1.91 -16.24
C LYS A 144 -4.37 1.86 -16.43
N GLY A 145 -3.68 1.10 -15.58
CA GLY A 145 -2.32 0.66 -15.86
C GLY A 145 -1.15 1.29 -15.09
N GLY A 146 -1.35 1.94 -13.94
CA GLY A 146 -0.18 2.45 -13.20
C GLY A 146 -0.42 2.75 -11.73
N ALA A 147 -1.35 3.62 -11.39
CA ALA A 147 -1.58 4.04 -10.01
C ALA A 147 -2.47 3.05 -9.23
N GLY A 148 -3.35 2.30 -9.89
CA GLY A 148 -4.23 1.31 -9.24
C GLY A 148 -3.50 0.13 -8.60
N GLN A 149 -2.30 -0.19 -9.04
CA GLN A 149 -1.48 -1.26 -8.45
C GLN A 149 -1.03 -0.95 -7.00
N TYR A 150 -1.13 0.30 -6.56
CA TYR A 150 -0.74 0.73 -5.21
C TYR A 150 -1.88 0.65 -4.19
N PHE A 151 -3.07 0.24 -4.61
CA PHE A 151 -4.23 0.23 -3.74
C PHE A 151 -4.60 -1.19 -3.31
N THR A 152 -4.58 -1.43 -2.00
CA THR A 152 -5.04 -2.69 -1.39
C THR A 152 -6.48 -2.50 -0.89
N PRO A 153 -7.42 -3.41 -1.19
CA PRO A 153 -8.79 -3.29 -0.73
C PRO A 153 -8.89 -3.12 0.78
N ARG A 154 -9.65 -2.13 1.23
CA ARG A 154 -9.80 -1.81 2.65
C ARG A 154 -10.29 -3.00 3.50
N PRO A 155 -11.29 -3.81 3.06
CA PRO A 155 -11.71 -5.00 3.80
C PRO A 155 -10.56 -5.99 4.04
N LEU A 156 -9.68 -6.18 3.06
CA LEU A 156 -8.52 -7.06 3.22
C LEU A 156 -7.52 -6.49 4.24
N ILE A 157 -7.23 -5.19 4.16
CA ILE A 157 -6.34 -4.51 5.11
C ILE A 157 -6.89 -4.66 6.53
N ASN A 158 -8.19 -4.37 6.75
CA ASN A 158 -8.82 -4.44 8.06
C ASN A 158 -8.80 -5.86 8.64
N ALA A 159 -9.06 -6.88 7.82
CA ALA A 159 -8.97 -8.27 8.24
C ALA A 159 -7.52 -8.66 8.63
N ILE A 160 -6.52 -8.26 7.85
CA ILE A 160 -5.11 -8.49 8.18
C ILE A 160 -4.74 -7.80 9.50
N VAL A 161 -5.07 -6.52 9.68
CA VAL A 161 -4.78 -5.78 10.90
C VAL A 161 -5.49 -6.42 12.11
N LYS A 162 -6.75 -6.83 11.94
CA LYS A 162 -7.54 -7.50 13.00
C LYS A 162 -6.90 -8.80 13.48
N VAL A 163 -6.38 -9.63 12.58
CA VAL A 163 -5.72 -10.90 12.98
C VAL A 163 -4.30 -10.71 13.47
N MET A 164 -3.60 -9.64 13.06
CA MET A 164 -2.25 -9.32 13.52
C MET A 164 -2.23 -8.66 14.89
N LYS A 165 -3.33 -8.00 15.30
CA LYS A 165 -3.49 -7.37 16.62
C LYS A 165 -2.32 -6.46 16.97
N PRO A 166 -2.14 -5.32 16.28
CA PRO A 166 -1.15 -4.34 16.70
C PRO A 166 -1.47 -3.76 18.07
N GLU A 167 -0.44 -3.56 18.91
CA GLU A 167 -0.56 -3.11 20.27
C GLU A 167 0.14 -1.75 20.47
N PRO A 168 -0.31 -0.94 21.45
CA PRO A 168 0.39 0.29 21.85
C PRO A 168 1.87 0.01 22.21
N GLY A 169 2.78 0.90 21.82
CA GLY A 169 4.22 0.77 22.06
C GLY A 169 4.98 -0.06 21.03
N MET A 170 4.29 -0.73 20.11
CA MET A 170 4.94 -1.42 18.99
C MET A 170 5.46 -0.42 17.95
N LYS A 171 6.61 -0.70 17.35
CA LYS A 171 7.09 -0.03 16.13
C LYS A 171 6.59 -0.79 14.91
N ILE A 172 5.72 -0.16 14.14
CA ILE A 172 5.02 -0.77 13.00
C ILE A 172 5.46 -0.09 11.71
N HIS A 173 5.76 -0.89 10.69
CA HIS A 173 6.33 -0.39 9.46
C HIS A 173 5.70 -1.00 8.21
N ASP A 174 5.58 -0.18 7.18
CA ASP A 174 5.23 -0.62 5.82
C ASP A 174 6.32 -0.19 4.84
N PRO A 175 7.18 -1.11 4.37
CA PRO A 175 8.29 -0.79 3.45
C PRO A 175 7.85 -0.49 2.01
N ALA A 176 6.55 -0.58 1.70
CA ALA A 176 5.96 -0.23 0.41
C ALA A 176 4.58 0.39 0.65
N CYS A 177 4.55 1.51 1.41
CA CYS A 177 3.35 1.98 2.09
C CYS A 177 2.22 2.46 1.17
N GLY A 178 2.48 2.70 -0.10
CA GLY A 178 1.46 3.19 -1.01
C GLY A 178 0.81 4.46 -0.47
N THR A 179 -0.51 4.50 -0.43
CA THR A 179 -1.29 5.61 0.15
C THR A 179 -1.51 5.51 1.66
N GLY A 180 -0.83 4.56 2.33
CA GLY A 180 -0.84 4.43 3.79
C GLY A 180 -1.97 3.59 4.36
N GLY A 181 -2.60 2.76 3.55
CA GLY A 181 -3.76 1.97 3.96
C GLY A 181 -3.52 1.09 5.18
N PHE A 182 -2.42 0.33 5.23
CA PHE A 182 -2.06 -0.49 6.40
C PHE A 182 -1.76 0.37 7.63
N LEU A 183 -1.02 1.46 7.46
CA LEU A 183 -0.66 2.35 8.55
C LEU A 183 -1.90 3.00 9.18
N LEU A 184 -2.83 3.48 8.36
CA LEU A 184 -4.05 4.10 8.82
C LEU A 184 -4.98 3.08 9.51
N SER A 185 -5.19 1.90 8.93
CA SER A 185 -5.99 0.86 9.55
C SER A 185 -5.39 0.41 10.89
N THR A 186 -4.06 0.35 10.99
CA THR A 186 -3.34 0.07 12.24
C THR A 186 -3.57 1.17 13.28
N TYR A 187 -3.47 2.44 12.87
CA TYR A 187 -3.77 3.58 13.75
C TYR A 187 -5.18 3.50 14.33
N ASN A 188 -6.17 3.30 13.47
CA ASN A 188 -7.57 3.18 13.88
C ASN A 188 -7.78 1.97 14.79
N TYR A 189 -7.20 0.81 14.45
CA TYR A 189 -7.30 -0.38 15.28
C TYR A 189 -6.78 -0.15 16.71
N ILE A 190 -5.60 0.44 16.87
CA ILE A 190 -5.03 0.71 18.20
C ILE A 190 -5.89 1.73 18.94
N ARG A 191 -6.30 2.82 18.30
CA ARG A 191 -7.16 3.85 18.89
C ARG A 191 -8.48 3.27 19.41
N ASP A 192 -9.10 2.40 18.63
CA ASP A 192 -10.46 1.92 18.89
C ASP A 192 -10.51 0.72 19.86
N ASN A 193 -9.43 -0.07 19.96
CA ASN A 193 -9.40 -1.28 20.78
C ASN A 193 -8.66 -1.14 22.11
N TYR A 194 -7.91 -0.04 22.32
CA TYR A 194 -7.14 0.15 23.55
C TYR A 194 -7.47 1.48 24.22
N LYS A 195 -7.49 1.48 25.57
CA LYS A 195 -7.57 2.71 26.37
C LYS A 195 -6.17 3.30 26.49
N LEU A 196 -5.87 4.28 25.67
CA LEU A 196 -4.58 4.94 25.65
C LEU A 196 -4.54 6.08 26.67
N ASP A 197 -3.44 6.17 27.43
CA ASP A 197 -3.13 7.36 28.18
C ASP A 197 -2.59 8.47 27.25
N ARG A 198 -2.24 9.63 27.84
CA ARG A 198 -1.76 10.78 27.09
C ARG A 198 -0.47 10.49 26.32
N ASP A 199 0.48 9.81 26.97
CA ASP A 199 1.80 9.56 26.40
C ASP A 199 1.72 8.50 25.31
N GLN A 200 0.93 7.44 25.51
CA GLN A 200 0.61 6.43 24.49
C GLN A 200 -0.09 7.03 23.26
N ASN A 201 -1.02 7.99 23.48
CA ASN A 201 -1.66 8.71 22.36
C ASN A 201 -0.66 9.57 21.57
N LEU A 202 0.30 10.18 22.25
CA LEU A 202 1.37 10.95 21.59
C LEU A 202 2.29 10.01 20.83
N GLU A 203 2.72 8.90 21.42
CA GLU A 203 3.56 7.89 20.78
C GLU A 203 2.87 7.30 19.54
N LEU A 204 1.58 6.96 19.63
CA LEU A 204 0.80 6.46 18.50
C LEU A 204 0.77 7.43 17.31
N LYS A 205 0.68 8.72 17.58
CA LYS A 205 0.64 9.77 16.55
C LYS A 205 1.99 10.10 15.94
N HIS A 206 3.08 9.90 16.68
CA HIS A 206 4.38 10.45 16.32
C HIS A 206 5.42 9.39 15.98
N ASP A 207 5.42 8.24 16.67
CA ASP A 207 6.58 7.33 16.69
C ASP A 207 6.23 5.86 16.36
N THR A 208 4.96 5.48 16.45
CA THR A 208 4.50 4.09 16.26
C THR A 208 4.56 3.66 14.80
N LEU A 209 4.12 4.54 13.89
CA LEU A 209 3.88 4.21 12.49
C LEU A 209 4.95 4.82 11.59
N THR A 210 5.55 3.99 10.76
CA THR A 210 6.52 4.45 9.75
C THR A 210 6.30 3.72 8.43
N GLY A 211 6.74 4.33 7.33
CA GLY A 211 6.66 3.69 6.02
C GLY A 211 7.64 4.27 5.03
N ASN A 212 7.89 3.51 3.96
CA ASN A 212 8.70 3.96 2.84
C ASN A 212 7.90 3.81 1.54
N ASP A 213 8.10 4.74 0.63
CA ASP A 213 7.73 4.57 -0.77
C ASP A 213 8.80 5.21 -1.67
N ILE A 214 9.00 4.63 -2.86
CA ILE A 214 9.97 5.14 -3.83
C ILE A 214 9.38 6.24 -4.74
N VAL A 215 8.05 6.29 -4.84
CA VAL A 215 7.33 7.22 -5.72
C VAL A 215 6.97 8.49 -4.97
N PRO A 216 7.53 9.66 -5.35
CA PRO A 216 7.30 10.91 -4.61
C PRO A 216 5.83 11.30 -4.45
N MET A 217 5.03 11.12 -5.51
CA MET A 217 3.59 11.39 -5.47
C MET A 217 2.89 10.51 -4.44
N VAL A 218 3.18 9.22 -4.43
CA VAL A 218 2.54 8.25 -3.54
C VAL A 218 2.91 8.50 -2.08
N ALA A 219 4.20 8.75 -1.79
CA ALA A 219 4.67 9.13 -0.45
C ALA A 219 3.97 10.40 0.07
N ARG A 220 3.78 11.40 -0.80
CA ARG A 220 3.05 12.65 -0.49
C ARG A 220 1.59 12.36 -0.12
N LEU A 221 0.91 11.55 -0.93
CA LEU A 221 -0.48 11.18 -0.66
C LEU A 221 -0.60 10.40 0.66
N CYS A 222 0.35 9.52 0.96
CA CYS A 222 0.42 8.80 2.23
C CYS A 222 0.56 9.75 3.42
N VAL A 223 1.53 10.66 3.37
CA VAL A 223 1.75 11.64 4.44
C VAL A 223 0.49 12.47 4.68
N MET A 224 -0.14 12.94 3.61
CA MET A 224 -1.35 13.75 3.74
C MET A 224 -2.53 12.93 4.29
N ASN A 225 -2.67 11.67 3.87
CA ASN A 225 -3.69 10.79 4.38
C ASN A 225 -3.55 10.59 5.91
N LEU A 226 -2.35 10.25 6.36
CA LEU A 226 -2.04 10.12 7.78
C LEU A 226 -2.25 11.44 8.56
N TYR A 227 -1.80 12.56 7.99
CA TYR A 227 -1.96 13.89 8.58
C TYR A 227 -3.45 14.26 8.79
N LEU A 228 -4.31 14.00 7.82
CA LEU A 228 -5.75 14.25 7.90
C LEU A 228 -6.42 13.44 9.02
N HIS A 229 -5.92 12.24 9.30
CA HIS A 229 -6.39 11.38 10.39
C HIS A 229 -5.72 11.67 11.74
N GLY A 230 -4.87 12.69 11.81
CA GLY A 230 -4.25 13.14 13.06
C GLY A 230 -2.91 12.49 13.41
N VAL A 231 -2.32 11.70 12.51
CA VAL A 231 -0.94 11.21 12.61
C VAL A 231 -0.02 12.29 12.06
N ASN A 232 0.51 13.15 12.94
CA ASN A 232 1.17 14.41 12.55
C ASN A 232 2.34 14.79 13.47
N GLY A 233 3.29 13.89 13.66
CA GLY A 233 4.52 14.13 14.41
C GLY A 233 5.38 15.26 13.81
N GLU A 234 6.38 15.73 14.56
CA GLU A 234 7.37 16.71 14.07
C GLU A 234 8.15 16.17 12.85
N LYS A 235 8.40 14.88 12.84
CA LYS A 235 9.05 14.19 11.72
C LYS A 235 8.00 13.54 10.83
N SER A 236 8.27 13.51 9.53
CA SER A 236 7.43 12.74 8.63
C SER A 236 7.48 11.25 8.99
N PRO A 237 6.32 10.58 9.16
CA PRO A 237 6.29 9.13 9.37
C PRO A 237 6.70 8.36 8.11
N ILE A 238 6.74 9.02 6.95
CA ILE A 238 7.02 8.43 5.66
C ILE A 238 8.33 8.94 5.09
N SER A 239 9.19 8.02 4.65
CA SER A 239 10.45 8.30 3.97
C SER A 239 10.34 8.01 2.48
N LEU A 240 10.85 8.92 1.65
CA LEU A 240 10.99 8.73 0.21
C LEU A 240 12.29 7.99 -0.07
N GLU A 241 12.28 6.67 0.08
CA GLU A 241 13.46 5.82 -0.07
C GLU A 241 13.10 4.49 -0.73
N ASP A 242 14.08 3.90 -1.41
CA ASP A 242 14.00 2.51 -1.87
C ASP A 242 14.34 1.56 -0.70
N SER A 243 13.34 0.84 -0.22
CA SER A 243 13.46 -0.10 0.90
C SER A 243 14.44 -1.24 0.65
N LEU A 244 14.66 -1.61 -0.62
CA LEU A 244 15.58 -2.69 -0.97
C LEU A 244 17.04 -2.25 -1.02
N LYS A 245 17.32 -0.95 -0.99
CA LYS A 245 18.66 -0.39 -1.21
C LYS A 245 19.61 -0.63 -0.03
N LYS A 246 19.11 -0.64 1.20
CA LYS A 246 19.93 -0.80 2.41
C LYS A 246 19.20 -1.57 3.51
N ASN A 247 19.95 -2.11 4.46
CA ASN A 247 19.42 -2.70 5.68
C ASN A 247 19.42 -1.67 6.82
N PRO A 248 18.25 -1.22 7.32
CA PRO A 248 18.17 -0.32 8.47
C PRO A 248 18.39 -1.04 9.82
N GLY A 249 18.52 -2.38 9.83
CA GLY A 249 18.58 -3.22 11.02
C GLY A 249 17.23 -3.80 11.45
N ALA A 250 17.25 -4.70 12.41
CA ALA A 250 16.07 -5.37 12.96
C ALA A 250 15.40 -4.47 14.03
N ILE A 251 14.55 -3.54 13.62
CA ILE A 251 14.02 -2.46 14.46
C ILE A 251 12.50 -2.45 14.63
N TYR A 252 11.76 -3.24 13.84
CA TYR A 252 10.30 -3.21 13.85
C TYR A 252 9.69 -4.41 14.56
N ASP A 253 8.63 -4.15 15.34
CA ASP A 253 7.87 -5.19 16.05
C ASP A 253 6.85 -5.83 15.11
N MET A 254 6.31 -5.04 14.16
CA MET A 254 5.33 -5.53 13.18
C MET A 254 5.56 -4.90 11.81
N ILE A 255 5.38 -5.73 10.77
CA ILE A 255 5.39 -5.27 9.38
C ILE A 255 4.11 -5.74 8.69
N LEU A 256 3.41 -4.78 8.09
CA LEU A 256 2.21 -5.00 7.29
C LEU A 256 2.42 -4.34 5.94
N THR A 257 2.43 -5.11 4.85
CA THR A 257 2.80 -4.53 3.56
C THR A 257 2.21 -5.29 2.38
N ASN A 258 1.94 -4.55 1.31
CA ASN A 258 1.64 -5.08 -0.02
C ASN A 258 2.64 -4.51 -1.02
N PRO A 259 3.80 -5.16 -1.21
CA PRO A 259 4.81 -4.70 -2.16
C PRO A 259 4.29 -4.68 -3.60
N PRO A 260 4.87 -3.85 -4.49
CA PRO A 260 4.42 -3.77 -5.87
C PRO A 260 4.54 -5.13 -6.58
N PHE A 261 3.44 -5.56 -7.21
CA PHE A 261 3.44 -6.71 -8.10
C PHE A 261 4.06 -6.31 -9.43
N GLY A 262 5.01 -7.05 -9.93
CA GLY A 262 5.53 -6.76 -11.23
C GLY A 262 6.99 -7.09 -11.42
N LYS A 263 7.46 -6.74 -12.59
CA LYS A 263 8.69 -7.15 -13.27
C LYS A 263 9.94 -7.13 -12.39
N LYS A 264 10.89 -7.98 -12.77
CA LYS A 264 12.26 -7.96 -12.28
C LYS A 264 12.80 -6.52 -12.22
N SER A 265 13.61 -6.22 -11.24
CA SER A 265 14.37 -4.98 -11.24
C SER A 265 15.22 -4.94 -12.52
N SER A 266 14.96 -4.00 -13.41
CA SER A 266 15.72 -3.83 -14.63
C SER A 266 16.01 -2.35 -14.87
N GLU A 267 17.20 -2.05 -15.33
CA GLU A 267 17.60 -0.75 -15.83
C GLU A 267 17.65 -0.79 -17.35
N THR A 268 17.09 0.22 -18.00
CA THR A 268 17.20 0.36 -19.45
C THR A 268 18.49 1.12 -19.73
N ILE A 269 19.44 0.45 -20.33
CA ILE A 269 20.70 1.05 -20.78
C ILE A 269 20.57 1.33 -22.28
N VAL A 270 20.92 2.53 -22.67
CA VAL A 270 21.07 2.88 -24.09
C VAL A 270 22.51 2.57 -24.46
N THR A 271 22.72 1.65 -25.40
CA THR A 271 24.06 1.33 -25.90
C THR A 271 24.62 2.47 -26.75
N GLU A 272 25.93 2.49 -27.01
CA GLU A 272 26.57 3.51 -27.87
C GLU A 272 25.99 3.53 -29.28
N GLU A 273 25.35 2.45 -29.72
CA GLU A 273 24.67 2.31 -31.01
C GLU A 273 23.21 2.82 -30.97
N GLY A 274 22.74 3.32 -29.80
CA GLY A 274 21.39 3.85 -29.63
C GLY A 274 20.31 2.78 -29.43
N GLU A 275 20.68 1.50 -29.28
CA GLU A 275 19.75 0.44 -28.96
C GLU A 275 19.45 0.40 -27.44
N THR A 276 18.21 0.12 -27.10
CA THR A 276 17.81 -0.04 -25.68
C THR A 276 17.97 -1.50 -25.25
N SER A 277 18.83 -1.76 -24.28
CA SER A 277 18.92 -3.06 -23.61
C SER A 277 18.40 -2.95 -22.18
N LYS A 278 17.67 -3.96 -21.72
CA LYS A 278 17.23 -4.07 -20.32
C LYS A 278 18.21 -4.97 -19.59
N GLN A 279 18.96 -4.39 -18.66
CA GLN A 279 19.81 -5.16 -17.77
C GLN A 279 19.04 -5.48 -16.50
N SER A 280 18.97 -6.76 -16.12
CA SER A 280 18.36 -7.20 -14.86
C SER A 280 19.22 -6.73 -13.70
N LEU A 281 18.63 -5.98 -12.76
CA LEU A 281 19.30 -5.53 -11.56
C LEU A 281 19.06 -6.54 -10.44
N THR A 282 20.08 -7.31 -10.13
CA THR A 282 20.09 -8.19 -8.97
C THR A 282 20.34 -7.36 -7.71
N VAL A 283 19.54 -7.55 -6.68
CA VAL A 283 19.78 -6.92 -5.37
C VAL A 283 20.75 -7.78 -4.58
N ILE A 284 21.90 -7.20 -4.23
CA ILE A 284 22.96 -7.81 -3.45
C ILE A 284 22.97 -7.17 -2.07
N ARG A 285 22.67 -7.96 -1.04
CA ARG A 285 22.67 -7.52 0.35
C ARG A 285 23.14 -8.68 1.25
N ASP A 286 24.03 -8.38 2.20
CA ASP A 286 24.62 -9.38 3.11
C ASP A 286 23.59 -10.01 4.07
N ASP A 287 22.45 -9.33 4.31
CA ASP A 287 21.38 -9.82 5.16
C ASP A 287 20.33 -10.65 4.41
N PHE A 288 20.45 -10.78 3.08
CA PHE A 288 19.60 -11.62 2.25
C PHE A 288 20.15 -13.05 2.15
N TRP A 289 19.27 -14.01 2.08
CA TRP A 289 19.66 -15.43 1.96
C TRP A 289 20.20 -15.80 0.59
N THR A 290 19.71 -15.09 -0.45
CA THR A 290 20.14 -15.30 -1.83
C THR A 290 19.88 -14.07 -2.67
N GLU A 291 20.67 -13.91 -3.69
CA GLU A 291 20.56 -12.84 -4.66
C GLU A 291 19.48 -13.17 -5.70
N THR A 292 18.66 -12.20 -6.03
CA THR A 292 17.66 -12.32 -7.09
C THR A 292 17.25 -10.95 -7.63
N SER A 293 16.84 -10.91 -8.89
CA SER A 293 16.20 -9.73 -9.49
C SER A 293 14.69 -9.67 -9.24
N ASN A 294 14.08 -10.74 -8.69
CA ASN A 294 12.66 -10.78 -8.38
C ASN A 294 12.35 -9.89 -7.18
N LYS A 295 11.62 -8.80 -7.42
CA LYS A 295 11.29 -7.80 -6.39
C LYS A 295 10.49 -8.37 -5.23
N GLN A 296 9.54 -9.26 -5.50
CA GLN A 296 8.67 -9.84 -4.47
C GLN A 296 9.48 -10.72 -3.51
N LEU A 297 10.40 -11.52 -4.05
CA LEU A 297 11.32 -12.32 -3.25
C LEU A 297 12.28 -11.45 -2.43
N ASN A 298 12.75 -10.33 -3.01
CA ASN A 298 13.56 -9.37 -2.29
C ASN A 298 12.80 -8.67 -1.16
N PHE A 299 11.53 -8.30 -1.37
CA PHE A 299 10.71 -7.76 -0.30
C PHE A 299 10.45 -8.76 0.81
N LEU A 300 10.25 -10.06 0.50
CA LEU A 300 10.09 -11.09 1.52
C LEU A 300 11.35 -11.21 2.41
N GLN A 301 12.54 -11.22 1.79
CA GLN A 301 13.82 -11.22 2.52
C GLN A 301 13.99 -9.93 3.35
N HIS A 302 13.66 -8.77 2.75
CA HIS A 302 13.76 -7.47 3.43
C HIS A 302 12.86 -7.41 4.67
N VAL A 303 11.57 -7.78 4.54
CA VAL A 303 10.63 -7.82 5.67
C VAL A 303 11.18 -8.67 6.81
N ARG A 304 11.71 -9.86 6.51
CA ARG A 304 12.33 -10.71 7.54
C ARG A 304 13.55 -10.05 8.17
N SER A 305 14.37 -9.36 7.38
CA SER A 305 15.61 -8.74 7.90
C SER A 305 15.32 -7.63 8.89
N ILE A 306 14.37 -6.76 8.60
CA ILE A 306 14.05 -5.58 9.41
C ILE A 306 13.14 -5.86 10.62
N LEU A 307 12.54 -7.05 10.72
CA LEU A 307 11.82 -7.49 11.91
C LEU A 307 12.77 -7.72 13.09
N LYS A 308 12.38 -7.25 14.27
CA LYS A 308 12.98 -7.69 15.55
C LYS A 308 12.80 -9.20 15.73
N THR A 309 13.63 -9.79 16.57
CA THR A 309 13.36 -11.12 17.12
C THR A 309 12.01 -11.09 17.83
N THR A 310 11.16 -12.09 17.57
CA THR A 310 9.73 -12.13 18.00
C THR A 310 8.79 -11.14 17.28
N GLY A 311 9.28 -10.35 16.33
CA GLY A 311 8.45 -9.51 15.49
C GLY A 311 7.57 -10.33 14.54
N LYS A 312 6.45 -9.74 14.12
CA LYS A 312 5.41 -10.38 13.29
C LYS A 312 5.30 -9.69 11.94
N ALA A 313 5.00 -10.43 10.88
CA ALA A 313 4.73 -9.85 9.57
C ALA A 313 3.50 -10.46 8.90
N ALA A 314 2.81 -9.60 8.14
CA ALA A 314 1.87 -10.00 7.10
C ALA A 314 2.27 -9.30 5.79
N ILE A 315 2.56 -10.10 4.77
CA ILE A 315 3.00 -9.61 3.47
C ILE A 315 2.13 -10.19 2.36
N VAL A 316 1.63 -9.32 1.49
CA VAL A 316 0.85 -9.71 0.30
C VAL A 316 1.82 -9.98 -0.84
N LEU A 317 1.76 -11.18 -1.43
CA LEU A 317 2.67 -11.62 -2.48
C LEU A 317 1.91 -12.37 -3.58
N PRO A 318 2.32 -12.28 -4.86
CA PRO A 318 1.72 -13.04 -5.93
C PRO A 318 2.05 -14.55 -5.84
N ASP A 319 1.28 -15.36 -6.55
CA ASP A 319 1.35 -16.82 -6.49
C ASP A 319 2.74 -17.41 -6.80
N ASN A 320 3.49 -16.80 -7.75
CA ASN A 320 4.81 -17.30 -8.13
C ASN A 320 5.77 -17.45 -6.95
N VAL A 321 5.67 -16.61 -5.94
CA VAL A 321 6.48 -16.71 -4.72
C VAL A 321 6.25 -18.03 -3.99
N LEU A 322 5.09 -18.66 -4.13
CA LEU A 322 4.75 -19.93 -3.47
C LEU A 322 5.39 -21.15 -4.15
N PHE A 323 5.71 -21.11 -5.43
CA PHE A 323 6.16 -22.28 -6.21
C PHE A 323 7.41 -22.06 -7.08
N GLU A 324 7.86 -20.82 -7.31
CA GLU A 324 9.04 -20.51 -8.12
C GLU A 324 10.27 -21.30 -7.61
N GLY A 325 11.02 -21.90 -8.53
CA GLY A 325 12.26 -22.63 -8.23
C GLY A 325 13.45 -21.70 -7.95
N GLY A 326 14.64 -22.26 -7.87
CA GLY A 326 15.87 -21.50 -7.66
C GLY A 326 15.84 -20.63 -6.42
N ALA A 327 16.00 -19.30 -6.58
CA ALA A 327 16.00 -18.37 -5.46
C ALA A 327 14.69 -18.45 -4.62
N GLY A 328 13.53 -18.65 -5.27
CA GLY A 328 12.25 -18.80 -4.59
C GLY A 328 12.21 -19.98 -3.64
N GLU A 329 12.73 -21.15 -4.07
CA GLU A 329 12.84 -22.34 -3.23
C GLU A 329 13.76 -22.10 -2.02
N ILE A 330 14.94 -21.52 -2.25
CA ILE A 330 15.90 -21.21 -1.17
C ILE A 330 15.24 -20.30 -0.13
N ILE A 331 14.56 -19.25 -0.57
CA ILE A 331 13.93 -18.27 0.31
C ILE A 331 12.79 -18.91 1.11
N ARG A 332 11.92 -19.74 0.50
CA ARG A 332 10.86 -20.44 1.22
C ARG A 332 11.40 -21.38 2.29
N LYS A 333 12.45 -22.16 1.96
CA LYS A 333 13.13 -23.04 2.95
C LYS A 333 13.70 -22.23 4.10
N LYS A 334 14.46 -21.18 3.80
CA LYS A 334 15.06 -20.30 4.80
C LYS A 334 14.03 -19.56 5.65
N LEU A 335 12.92 -19.13 5.07
CA LEU A 335 11.83 -18.52 5.82
C LEU A 335 11.25 -19.50 6.86
N MET A 336 10.95 -20.75 6.46
CA MET A 336 10.42 -21.76 7.37
C MET A 336 11.45 -22.23 8.42
N GLU A 337 12.74 -22.24 8.09
CA GLU A 337 13.81 -22.59 9.01
C GLU A 337 14.01 -21.53 10.10
N THR A 338 13.87 -20.23 9.78
CA THR A 338 14.23 -19.11 10.66
C THR A 338 13.04 -18.35 11.22
N CYS A 339 11.84 -18.55 10.67
CA CYS A 339 10.59 -17.96 11.08
C CYS A 339 9.52 -19.03 11.23
N ASP A 340 8.51 -18.75 12.06
CA ASP A 340 7.28 -19.52 12.11
C ASP A 340 6.31 -19.00 11.04
N LEU A 341 6.39 -19.56 9.82
CA LEU A 341 5.41 -19.30 8.76
C LEU A 341 4.15 -20.09 9.09
N HIS A 342 3.21 -19.48 9.79
CA HIS A 342 2.09 -20.20 10.39
C HIS A 342 0.77 -20.15 9.61
N THR A 343 0.62 -19.17 8.69
CA THR A 343 -0.66 -19.01 7.96
C THR A 343 -0.42 -18.44 6.56
N ILE A 344 -1.15 -18.95 5.59
CA ILE A 344 -1.27 -18.41 4.23
C ILE A 344 -2.75 -18.19 3.94
N LEU A 345 -3.13 -16.96 3.56
CA LEU A 345 -4.46 -16.64 3.04
C LEU A 345 -4.36 -16.54 1.52
N ARG A 346 -5.03 -17.45 0.80
CA ARG A 346 -5.11 -17.42 -0.66
C ARG A 346 -6.23 -16.48 -1.09
N LEU A 347 -5.86 -15.43 -1.81
CA LEU A 347 -6.77 -14.38 -2.23
C LEU A 347 -7.40 -14.69 -3.60
N PRO A 348 -8.69 -14.33 -3.80
CA PRO A 348 -9.34 -14.47 -5.10
C PRO A 348 -8.80 -13.46 -6.11
N THR A 349 -9.04 -13.72 -7.39
CA THR A 349 -8.84 -12.75 -8.45
C THR A 349 -9.90 -11.65 -8.39
N GLY A 350 -9.67 -10.53 -9.08
CA GLY A 350 -10.62 -9.43 -9.22
C GLY A 350 -10.74 -8.48 -8.03
N ILE A 351 -9.94 -8.65 -6.97
CA ILE A 351 -9.92 -7.76 -5.80
C ILE A 351 -8.85 -6.65 -5.90
N PHE A 352 -7.89 -6.79 -6.81
CA PHE A 352 -6.86 -5.78 -7.08
C PHE A 352 -7.11 -5.11 -8.42
N TYR A 353 -6.67 -3.85 -8.56
CA TYR A 353 -6.75 -3.12 -9.83
C TYR A 353 -5.83 -3.69 -10.92
N ALA A 354 -4.77 -4.41 -10.56
CA ALA A 354 -4.02 -5.22 -11.49
C ALA A 354 -4.84 -6.47 -11.85
N GLN A 355 -5.36 -6.50 -13.08
CA GLN A 355 -6.23 -7.57 -13.55
C GLN A 355 -5.49 -8.92 -13.57
N GLY A 356 -6.21 -10.00 -13.28
CA GLY A 356 -5.68 -11.37 -13.33
C GLY A 356 -4.68 -11.74 -12.24
N VAL A 357 -4.28 -10.83 -11.36
CA VAL A 357 -3.31 -11.12 -10.30
C VAL A 357 -3.90 -12.07 -9.27
N LYS A 358 -3.25 -13.23 -9.13
CA LYS A 358 -3.47 -14.18 -8.03
C LYS A 358 -2.45 -13.90 -6.94
N ALA A 359 -2.92 -13.55 -5.76
CA ALA A 359 -2.07 -13.19 -4.63
C ALA A 359 -2.40 -13.99 -3.37
N ASN A 360 -1.49 -13.93 -2.41
CA ASN A 360 -1.62 -14.57 -1.10
C ASN A 360 -1.10 -13.63 -0.03
N VAL A 361 -1.57 -13.78 1.20
CA VAL A 361 -0.97 -13.14 2.36
C VAL A 361 -0.21 -14.18 3.15
N LEU A 362 1.07 -13.97 3.37
CA LEU A 362 1.91 -14.80 4.22
C LEU A 362 2.01 -14.16 5.59
N PHE A 363 1.68 -14.91 6.63
CA PHE A 363 1.77 -14.50 8.04
C PHE A 363 2.86 -15.29 8.73
N PHE A 364 3.86 -14.61 9.26
CA PHE A 364 4.97 -15.27 9.95
C PHE A 364 5.48 -14.44 11.14
N ASP A 365 6.00 -15.17 12.14
CA ASP A 365 6.69 -14.60 13.29
C ASP A 365 8.19 -14.91 13.17
N LYS A 366 9.04 -13.89 13.30
CA LYS A 366 10.49 -14.12 13.38
C LYS A 366 10.82 -14.72 14.75
N ARG A 367 11.67 -15.72 14.76
CA ARG A 367 12.07 -16.43 15.96
C ARG A 367 13.56 -16.21 16.26
N GLU A 368 13.95 -16.52 17.49
CA GLU A 368 15.37 -16.58 17.85
C GLU A 368 16.11 -17.62 17.00
N ALA A 369 17.38 -17.34 16.74
CA ALA A 369 18.21 -18.28 15.99
C ALA A 369 18.28 -19.64 16.70
N SER A 370 17.96 -20.70 15.99
CA SER A 370 17.95 -22.08 16.50
C SER A 370 18.44 -23.04 15.41
N GLN A 371 18.95 -24.19 15.84
CA GLN A 371 19.25 -25.30 14.92
C GLN A 371 17.97 -26.06 14.50
N GLN A 372 16.86 -25.85 15.22
CA GLN A 372 15.58 -26.48 14.89
C GLN A 372 14.80 -25.58 13.93
N VAL A 373 14.09 -26.23 13.01
CA VAL A 373 13.14 -25.55 12.11
C VAL A 373 12.05 -24.87 12.93
N GLN A 374 11.78 -23.61 12.62
CA GLN A 374 10.85 -22.81 13.40
C GLN A 374 9.39 -23.04 12.99
N THR A 375 9.15 -23.32 11.70
CA THR A 375 7.80 -23.64 11.19
C THR A 375 7.51 -25.12 11.37
N SER A 376 6.59 -25.45 12.26
CA SER A 376 6.14 -26.82 12.44
C SER A 376 4.93 -27.18 11.56
N LYS A 377 4.02 -26.21 11.37
CA LYS A 377 2.77 -26.39 10.62
C LYS A 377 2.41 -25.09 9.92
N ILE A 378 1.88 -25.19 8.71
CA ILE A 378 1.31 -24.08 7.96
C ILE A 378 -0.18 -24.31 7.79
N TRP A 379 -0.97 -23.32 8.17
CA TRP A 379 -2.40 -23.30 7.93
C TRP A 379 -2.68 -22.50 6.66
N ILE A 380 -3.45 -23.05 5.75
CA ILE A 380 -3.81 -22.39 4.50
C ILE A 380 -5.32 -22.16 4.49
N TYR A 381 -5.74 -20.90 4.31
CA TYR A 381 -7.13 -20.53 4.10
C TYR A 381 -7.37 -20.22 2.63
N ASP A 382 -8.29 -20.93 2.00
CA ASP A 382 -8.67 -20.72 0.59
C ASP A 382 -9.90 -19.81 0.49
N LEU A 383 -9.66 -18.51 0.25
CA LEU A 383 -10.71 -17.57 -0.10
C LEU A 383 -10.96 -17.51 -1.62
N ARG A 384 -10.16 -18.22 -2.41
CA ARG A 384 -10.14 -18.12 -3.88
C ARG A 384 -11.17 -19.02 -4.54
N THR A 385 -11.16 -20.31 -4.20
CA THR A 385 -11.95 -21.33 -4.90
C THR A 385 -13.44 -21.07 -4.73
N ASN A 386 -14.19 -21.04 -5.83
CA ASN A 386 -15.63 -20.75 -5.90
C ASN A 386 -16.04 -19.37 -5.37
N LYS A 387 -15.10 -18.39 -5.43
CA LYS A 387 -15.35 -17.00 -5.07
C LYS A 387 -14.94 -16.08 -6.22
N HIS A 388 -15.91 -15.30 -6.71
CA HIS A 388 -15.70 -14.37 -7.81
C HIS A 388 -15.95 -12.95 -7.33
N PHE A 389 -14.92 -12.14 -7.36
CA PHE A 389 -15.02 -10.73 -7.01
C PHE A 389 -14.70 -9.86 -8.22
N THR A 390 -15.27 -8.66 -8.21
CA THR A 390 -14.99 -7.61 -9.19
C THR A 390 -14.79 -6.29 -8.44
N LEU A 391 -14.15 -5.34 -9.08
CA LEU A 391 -13.92 -4.01 -8.47
C LEU A 391 -15.18 -3.12 -8.45
N LYS A 392 -16.25 -3.48 -9.15
CA LYS A 392 -17.45 -2.62 -9.30
C LYS A 392 -18.73 -3.28 -8.82
N GLU A 393 -19.01 -4.48 -9.27
CA GLU A 393 -20.33 -5.12 -9.08
C GLU A 393 -20.35 -6.03 -7.85
N ASN A 394 -19.33 -6.87 -7.69
CA ASN A 394 -19.20 -7.79 -6.57
C ASN A 394 -17.90 -7.52 -5.81
N THR A 395 -17.80 -6.38 -5.14
CA THR A 395 -16.62 -5.98 -4.41
C THR A 395 -16.41 -6.82 -3.14
N LEU A 396 -15.15 -7.07 -2.79
CA LEU A 396 -14.81 -7.72 -1.53
C LEU A 396 -15.33 -6.88 -0.36
N LYS A 397 -16.01 -7.53 0.59
CA LYS A 397 -16.56 -6.91 1.80
C LYS A 397 -15.90 -7.49 3.04
N GLU A 398 -15.99 -6.80 4.16
CA GLU A 398 -15.44 -7.29 5.45
C GLU A 398 -16.06 -8.64 5.83
N THR A 399 -17.37 -8.81 5.61
CA THR A 399 -18.09 -10.05 5.89
C THR A 399 -17.59 -11.26 5.09
N ASP A 400 -16.94 -11.06 3.95
CA ASP A 400 -16.34 -12.15 3.18
C ASP A 400 -15.08 -12.71 3.84
N LEU A 401 -14.50 -11.97 4.77
CA LEU A 401 -13.28 -12.32 5.51
C LEU A 401 -13.54 -12.72 6.98
N ASP A 402 -14.79 -12.65 7.46
CA ASP A 402 -15.12 -13.00 8.85
C ASP A 402 -14.77 -14.45 9.18
N ASP A 403 -15.09 -15.41 8.30
CA ASP A 403 -14.73 -16.83 8.49
C ASP A 403 -13.20 -17.04 8.53
N PHE A 404 -12.45 -16.30 7.70
CA PHE A 404 -10.98 -16.32 7.79
C PHE A 404 -10.48 -15.81 9.15
N VAL A 405 -11.03 -14.72 9.65
CA VAL A 405 -10.65 -14.15 10.96
C VAL A 405 -10.95 -15.12 12.08
N GLU A 406 -12.11 -15.79 12.04
CA GLU A 406 -12.50 -16.81 13.01
C GLU A 406 -11.57 -18.04 12.94
N CYS A 407 -11.31 -18.57 11.75
CA CYS A 407 -10.38 -19.66 11.52
C CYS A 407 -8.94 -19.33 11.94
N PHE A 408 -8.49 -18.10 11.66
CA PHE A 408 -7.15 -17.63 12.06
C PHE A 408 -6.97 -17.68 13.57
N ASN A 409 -8.03 -17.43 14.34
CA ASN A 409 -8.05 -17.43 15.80
C ASN A 409 -6.89 -16.65 16.41
N PRO A 410 -6.89 -15.31 16.30
CA PRO A 410 -5.77 -14.48 16.75
C PRO A 410 -5.53 -14.55 18.27
N GLU A 411 -6.55 -14.91 19.06
CA GLU A 411 -6.44 -15.06 20.51
C GLU A 411 -5.65 -16.32 20.89
N ASN A 412 -5.86 -17.42 20.16
CA ASN A 412 -5.18 -18.68 20.45
C ASN A 412 -4.97 -19.54 19.19
N ARG A 413 -3.87 -19.30 18.50
CA ARG A 413 -3.50 -20.04 17.28
C ARG A 413 -3.29 -21.55 17.50
N HIS A 414 -3.10 -22.01 18.75
CA HIS A 414 -2.96 -23.44 19.05
C HIS A 414 -4.30 -24.18 19.02
N ASN A 415 -5.43 -23.49 19.18
CA ASN A 415 -6.78 -24.05 19.16
C ASN A 415 -7.45 -24.00 17.78
N ARG A 416 -6.68 -23.81 16.70
CA ARG A 416 -7.19 -23.83 15.33
C ARG A 416 -7.74 -25.19 14.97
N LYS A 417 -8.84 -25.20 14.21
CA LYS A 417 -9.47 -26.41 13.70
C LYS A 417 -9.58 -26.31 12.18
N GLU A 418 -9.44 -27.45 11.52
CA GLU A 418 -9.70 -27.51 10.09
C GLU A 418 -11.16 -27.25 9.78
N SER A 419 -11.40 -26.59 8.67
CA SER A 419 -12.71 -26.43 8.05
C SER A 419 -12.62 -26.79 6.57
N GLU A 420 -13.71 -26.65 5.84
CA GLU A 420 -13.71 -26.84 4.40
C GLU A 420 -12.63 -25.97 3.72
N ARG A 421 -12.54 -24.69 4.11
CA ARG A 421 -11.64 -23.69 3.52
C ARG A 421 -10.32 -23.51 4.26
N PHE A 422 -10.12 -24.14 5.40
CA PHE A 422 -8.94 -23.98 6.26
C PHE A 422 -8.30 -25.33 6.59
N LYS A 423 -7.11 -25.58 6.05
CA LYS A 423 -6.38 -26.85 6.19
C LYS A 423 -4.99 -26.63 6.77
N CYS A 424 -4.53 -27.66 7.50
CA CYS A 424 -3.23 -27.68 8.15
C CYS A 424 -2.29 -28.65 7.41
N PHE A 425 -1.07 -28.19 7.14
CA PHE A 425 -0.01 -28.98 6.53
C PHE A 425 1.23 -28.93 7.41
N THR A 426 1.86 -30.09 7.65
CA THR A 426 3.09 -30.16 8.43
C THR A 426 4.31 -29.73 7.60
N TYR A 427 5.37 -29.29 8.27
CA TYR A 427 6.63 -28.98 7.60
C TYR A 427 7.15 -30.16 6.77
N GLU A 428 7.06 -31.37 7.31
CA GLU A 428 7.51 -32.63 6.65
C GLU A 428 6.73 -32.93 5.37
N GLU A 429 5.45 -32.59 5.31
CA GLU A 429 4.65 -32.72 4.09
C GLU A 429 5.08 -31.69 3.04
N ILE A 430 5.32 -30.46 3.46
CA ILE A 430 5.68 -29.36 2.56
C ILE A 430 7.07 -29.55 1.97
N ILE A 431 8.07 -29.94 2.78
CA ILE A 431 9.45 -30.08 2.31
C ILE A 431 9.63 -31.23 1.30
N LYS A 432 8.71 -32.19 1.30
CA LYS A 432 8.69 -33.31 0.32
C LYS A 432 8.10 -32.90 -1.03
N ARG A 433 7.43 -31.75 -1.10
CA ARG A 433 6.85 -31.28 -2.36
C ARG A 433 7.96 -30.74 -3.28
N ASP A 434 7.79 -30.91 -4.59
CA ASP A 434 8.72 -30.35 -5.57
C ASP A 434 8.94 -28.87 -5.30
N LYS A 435 10.19 -28.44 -5.30
CA LYS A 435 10.62 -27.04 -5.03
C LYS A 435 10.03 -26.43 -3.76
N THR A 436 9.69 -27.25 -2.78
CA THR A 436 9.02 -26.78 -1.53
C THR A 436 7.78 -25.93 -1.84
N ASN A 437 6.95 -26.40 -2.74
CA ASN A 437 5.79 -25.69 -3.26
C ASN A 437 4.71 -25.52 -2.19
N LEU A 438 4.34 -24.26 -1.89
CA LEU A 438 3.29 -23.86 -0.94
C LEU A 438 1.94 -23.60 -1.62
N ASP A 439 1.86 -23.68 -2.94
CA ASP A 439 0.60 -23.54 -3.68
C ASP A 439 -0.17 -24.87 -3.65
N ILE A 440 -1.00 -25.04 -2.63
CA ILE A 440 -1.70 -26.29 -2.31
C ILE A 440 -3.19 -26.10 -2.58
N PHE A 441 -3.79 -27.05 -3.31
CA PHE A 441 -5.21 -27.10 -3.66
C PHE A 441 -5.86 -28.33 -3.07
N TRP A 442 -7.06 -28.20 -2.53
CA TRP A 442 -7.88 -29.32 -2.03
C TRP A 442 -9.38 -29.14 -2.33
N LEU A 443 -9.82 -27.92 -2.61
CA LEU A 443 -11.20 -27.64 -3.02
C LEU A 443 -11.36 -27.90 -4.51
N LYS A 444 -12.50 -28.46 -4.89
CA LYS A 444 -12.90 -28.55 -6.30
C LYS A 444 -13.45 -27.21 -6.73
N ASP A 445 -13.05 -26.76 -7.89
CA ASP A 445 -13.65 -25.60 -8.55
C ASP A 445 -14.93 -26.06 -9.26
N GLU A 446 -16.08 -25.75 -8.65
CA GLU A 446 -17.40 -26.15 -9.17
C GLU A 446 -17.79 -25.37 -10.45
N ASN A 447 -17.08 -24.27 -10.74
CA ASN A 447 -17.37 -23.45 -11.91
C ASN A 447 -16.74 -23.96 -13.20
N LEU A 448 -15.85 -24.93 -13.14
CA LEU A 448 -15.30 -25.57 -14.33
C LEU A 448 -16.32 -26.39 -15.10
N ASP A 449 -17.43 -26.81 -14.46
CA ASP A 449 -18.49 -27.60 -15.06
C ASP A 449 -19.72 -26.78 -15.49
N ASP A 450 -19.78 -25.47 -15.19
CA ASP A 450 -20.97 -24.63 -15.40
C ASP A 450 -20.70 -23.55 -16.46
N LEU A 451 -20.79 -23.95 -17.73
CA LEU A 451 -20.57 -23.06 -18.89
C LEU A 451 -21.55 -21.87 -18.93
N ASP A 452 -22.69 -21.96 -18.23
CA ASP A 452 -23.70 -20.89 -18.18
C ASP A 452 -23.32 -19.74 -17.24
N LYS A 453 -22.24 -19.89 -16.45
CA LYS A 453 -21.72 -18.86 -15.51
C LYS A 453 -20.43 -18.19 -15.98
N LEU A 454 -19.99 -18.44 -17.19
CA LEU A 454 -18.83 -17.79 -17.76
C LEU A 454 -19.05 -16.25 -17.82
N PRO A 455 -18.03 -15.45 -17.49
CA PRO A 455 -18.07 -14.01 -17.73
C PRO A 455 -18.35 -13.70 -19.20
N ASN A 456 -18.76 -12.46 -19.49
CA ASN A 456 -18.96 -12.02 -20.87
C ASN A 456 -17.72 -12.35 -21.73
N PRO A 457 -17.91 -12.77 -23.00
CA PRO A 457 -16.79 -13.13 -23.88
C PRO A 457 -15.68 -12.08 -23.99
N GLU A 458 -16.02 -10.81 -23.84
CA GLU A 458 -15.06 -9.69 -23.83
C GLU A 458 -14.14 -9.75 -22.60
N VAL A 459 -14.68 -10.09 -21.42
CA VAL A 459 -13.91 -10.22 -20.17
C VAL A 459 -12.98 -11.44 -20.25
N ILE A 460 -13.51 -12.57 -20.76
CA ILE A 460 -12.72 -13.79 -20.98
C ILE A 460 -11.59 -13.53 -21.98
N ALA A 461 -11.87 -12.78 -23.05
CA ALA A 461 -10.86 -12.44 -24.05
C ALA A 461 -9.76 -11.53 -23.46
N GLU A 462 -10.10 -10.55 -22.62
CA GLU A 462 -9.12 -9.73 -21.90
C GLU A 462 -8.27 -10.58 -20.94
N GLU A 463 -8.88 -11.45 -20.14
CA GLU A 463 -8.16 -12.36 -19.24
C GLU A 463 -7.20 -13.30 -20.01
N ILE A 464 -7.66 -13.87 -21.13
CA ILE A 464 -6.80 -14.73 -21.99
C ILE A 464 -5.64 -13.93 -22.59
N VAL A 465 -5.86 -12.71 -23.05
CA VAL A 465 -4.80 -11.85 -23.61
C VAL A 465 -3.77 -11.50 -22.54
N ASP A 466 -4.20 -11.20 -21.33
CA ASP A 466 -3.31 -10.91 -20.20
C ASP A 466 -2.53 -12.15 -19.76
N ASP A 467 -3.17 -13.31 -19.67
CA ASP A 467 -2.52 -14.59 -19.32
C ASP A 467 -1.50 -15.01 -20.42
N LEU A 468 -1.85 -14.84 -21.69
CA LEU A 468 -0.94 -15.09 -22.80
C LEU A 468 0.22 -14.09 -22.82
N GLY A 469 -0.03 -12.83 -22.48
CA GLY A 469 1.00 -11.79 -22.33
C GLY A 469 2.01 -12.18 -21.24
N ASN A 470 1.51 -12.60 -20.08
CA ASN A 470 2.33 -13.07 -18.98
C ASN A 470 3.12 -14.33 -19.33
N ALA A 471 2.47 -15.31 -20.00
CA ALA A 471 3.13 -16.52 -20.46
C ALA A 471 4.21 -16.24 -21.49
N LEU A 472 3.96 -15.30 -22.43
CA LEU A 472 4.94 -14.88 -23.42
C LEU A 472 6.16 -14.18 -22.80
N GLU A 473 5.95 -13.38 -21.76
CA GLU A 473 7.06 -12.77 -21.02
C GLU A 473 7.92 -13.84 -20.32
N GLN A 474 7.30 -14.83 -19.68
CA GLN A 474 8.00 -15.96 -19.06
C GLN A 474 8.80 -16.78 -20.07
N LEU A 475 8.23 -17.04 -21.25
CA LEU A 475 8.92 -17.76 -22.32
C LEU A 475 10.08 -16.96 -22.90
N LYS A 476 9.96 -15.64 -23.01
CA LYS A 476 11.07 -14.75 -23.42
C LYS A 476 12.20 -14.72 -22.37
N GLU A 477 11.88 -14.82 -21.09
CA GLU A 477 12.88 -14.94 -20.03
C GLU A 477 13.67 -16.26 -20.17
N ILE A 478 12.97 -17.38 -20.34
CA ILE A 478 13.61 -18.68 -20.57
C ILE A 478 14.49 -18.65 -21.82
N GLN A 479 14.03 -18.00 -22.88
CA GLN A 479 14.81 -17.84 -24.12
C GLN A 479 16.05 -16.95 -23.92
N GLY A 480 15.98 -15.96 -23.01
CA GLY A 480 17.12 -15.12 -22.62
C GLY A 480 18.18 -15.89 -21.81
N ASP A 481 17.72 -16.78 -20.94
CA ASP A 481 18.59 -17.61 -20.08
C ASP A 481 19.25 -18.78 -20.84
N LEU A 482 18.75 -19.11 -22.05
CA LEU A 482 19.31 -20.15 -22.92
C LEU A 482 20.29 -19.61 -23.98
N LYS A 483 20.50 -18.32 -24.06
CA LYS A 483 21.49 -17.64 -24.92
C LYS A 483 22.66 -17.16 -24.08
#